data_d0acfca50640490d9d6ed1818765ee91
#
_entry.id   d0acfca50640490d9d6ed1818765ee91
#
_cell.length_a   1.000
_cell.length_b   1.000
_cell.length_c   1.000
_cell.angle_alpha   90.00
_cell.angle_beta   90.00
_cell.angle_gamma   90.00
#
_symmetry.space_group_name_H-M   'P 1'
#
loop_
_entity.id
_entity.type
_entity.pdbx_description
1 polymer ?
#
loop_
_entity_poly.entity_id
_entity_poly.type
_entity_poly.pdbx_seq_one_letter_code
_entity_poly.pdbx_strand_id
1 'polypeptide(L)'
;MPKTIKMRLCESDIQKAIKEVDMYWKTLETKTKVFCGKLADLGFEVAKANISQSPIGAHIKLNLRYKQSQTKIKAILVATGDICNTDYGQVSMLAMIEFGSGIHFNPTDNPKAREFGMGIGTFPNQTHAFDTNGWYYMDDSGEWHHSYGIKATMPMYSASHEMIKNIRSIAREVFK
;
A
#
# COMPACT_ATOMS: atom_id res chain seq x y z
N MET A 1 -21.88 -9.39 22.37
CA MET A 1 -23.17 -10.11 22.37
C MET A 1 -24.15 -9.37 21.48
N PRO A 2 -25.01 -10.02 20.71
CA PRO A 2 -26.04 -9.32 19.96
C PRO A 2 -26.98 -8.57 20.93
N LYS A 3 -27.19 -7.29 20.69
CA LYS A 3 -28.10 -6.48 21.51
C LYS A 3 -29.55 -6.76 21.09
N THR A 4 -30.35 -7.28 21.99
CA THR A 4 -31.77 -7.54 21.74
C THR A 4 -32.57 -6.35 22.23
N ILE A 5 -33.37 -5.75 21.35
CA ILE A 5 -34.30 -4.67 21.67
C ILE A 5 -35.67 -5.29 21.93
N LYS A 6 -36.15 -5.21 23.16
CA LYS A 6 -37.52 -5.65 23.53
C LYS A 6 -38.43 -4.43 23.47
N MET A 7 -39.57 -4.53 22.76
CA MET A 7 -40.54 -3.45 22.66
C MET A 7 -41.96 -3.99 22.67
N ARG A 8 -42.90 -3.19 23.16
CA ARG A 8 -44.37 -3.39 23.05
C ARG A 8 -44.86 -2.67 21.79
N LEU A 9 -45.99 -3.10 21.24
CA LEU A 9 -46.59 -2.46 20.07
C LEU A 9 -47.35 -1.18 20.50
N CYS A 10 -46.60 -0.21 21.05
CA CYS A 10 -47.10 1.13 21.34
C CYS A 10 -46.15 2.16 20.74
N GLU A 11 -46.66 3.32 20.39
CA GLU A 11 -45.90 4.37 19.69
C GLU A 11 -44.63 4.78 20.44
N SER A 12 -44.71 4.94 21.75
CA SER A 12 -43.55 5.33 22.57
C SER A 12 -42.41 4.31 22.55
N ASP A 13 -42.74 2.99 22.58
CA ASP A 13 -41.73 1.95 22.57
C ASP A 13 -41.14 1.77 21.15
N ILE A 14 -41.94 1.97 20.11
CA ILE A 14 -41.46 1.99 18.71
C ILE A 14 -40.51 3.15 18.52
N GLN A 15 -40.83 4.36 18.96
CA GLN A 15 -39.92 5.51 18.84
C GLN A 15 -38.60 5.33 19.61
N LYS A 16 -38.64 4.69 20.78
CA LYS A 16 -37.41 4.33 21.53
C LYS A 16 -36.56 3.33 20.75
N ALA A 17 -37.20 2.28 20.19
CA ALA A 17 -36.47 1.28 19.39
C ALA A 17 -35.81 1.89 18.16
N ILE A 18 -36.47 2.80 17.45
CA ILE A 18 -35.90 3.54 16.32
C ILE A 18 -34.64 4.32 16.77
N LYS A 19 -34.74 5.08 17.87
CA LYS A 19 -33.57 5.83 18.40
C LYS A 19 -32.42 4.91 18.79
N GLU A 20 -32.67 3.74 19.36
CA GLU A 20 -31.64 2.78 19.71
C GLU A 20 -30.94 2.19 18.47
N VAL A 21 -31.70 1.90 17.41
CA VAL A 21 -31.16 1.45 16.13
C VAL A 21 -30.28 2.54 15.50
N ASP A 22 -30.73 3.79 15.50
CA ASP A 22 -29.99 4.92 14.98
C ASP A 22 -28.67 5.14 15.75
N MET A 23 -28.71 5.04 17.08
CA MET A 23 -27.48 5.12 17.90
C MET A 23 -26.53 3.97 17.62
N TYR A 24 -27.05 2.76 17.44
CA TYR A 24 -26.23 1.60 17.06
C TYR A 24 -25.57 1.80 15.70
N TRP A 25 -26.31 2.28 14.69
CA TRP A 25 -25.79 2.61 13.38
C TRP A 25 -24.64 3.63 13.44
N LYS A 26 -24.82 4.73 14.16
CA LYS A 26 -23.80 5.76 14.34
C LYS A 26 -22.54 5.22 15.01
N THR A 27 -22.73 4.36 16.02
CA THR A 27 -21.61 3.70 16.70
C THR A 27 -20.86 2.75 15.77
N LEU A 28 -21.58 1.96 14.99
CA LEU A 28 -20.99 1.03 14.01
C LEU A 28 -20.21 1.79 12.93
N GLU A 29 -20.79 2.86 12.41
CA GLU A 29 -20.12 3.73 11.43
C GLU A 29 -18.81 4.30 11.98
N THR A 30 -18.85 4.84 13.20
CA THR A 30 -17.67 5.39 13.87
C THR A 30 -16.59 4.32 14.07
N LYS A 31 -16.97 3.14 14.57
CA LYS A 31 -16.04 2.02 14.73
C LYS A 31 -15.46 1.56 13.40
N THR A 32 -16.27 1.52 12.35
CA THR A 32 -15.79 1.16 11.01
C THR A 32 -14.78 2.18 10.46
N LYS A 33 -14.99 3.47 10.68
CA LYS A 33 -14.02 4.52 10.34
C LYS A 33 -12.70 4.31 11.05
N VAL A 34 -12.74 4.08 12.37
CA VAL A 34 -11.54 3.81 13.18
C VAL A 34 -10.82 2.55 12.71
N PHE A 35 -11.57 1.48 12.40
CA PHE A 35 -10.99 0.25 11.88
C PHE A 35 -10.27 0.45 10.55
N CYS A 36 -10.93 1.09 9.57
CA CYS A 36 -10.31 1.39 8.28
C CYS A 36 -9.10 2.33 8.43
N GLY A 37 -9.18 3.32 9.33
CA GLY A 37 -8.08 4.22 9.62
C GLY A 37 -6.86 3.48 10.15
N LYS A 38 -7.02 2.69 11.21
CA LYS A 38 -5.91 1.92 11.81
C LYS A 38 -5.23 0.97 10.81
N LEU A 39 -6.00 0.29 9.95
CA LEU A 39 -5.42 -0.56 8.91
C LEU A 39 -4.64 0.25 7.87
N ALA A 40 -5.19 1.39 7.46
CA ALA A 40 -4.54 2.24 6.48
C ALA A 40 -3.27 2.90 7.02
N ASP A 41 -3.28 3.35 8.27
CA ASP A 41 -2.12 3.91 8.95
C ASP A 41 -1.02 2.86 9.11
N LEU A 42 -1.37 1.61 9.49
CA LEU A 42 -0.42 0.50 9.52
C LEU A 42 0.22 0.27 8.15
N GLY A 43 -0.57 0.19 7.09
CA GLY A 43 -0.07 0.02 5.73
C GLY A 43 0.82 1.18 5.28
N PHE A 44 0.45 2.40 5.64
CA PHE A 44 1.23 3.60 5.33
C PHE A 44 2.61 3.57 6.00
N GLU A 45 2.69 3.25 7.29
CA GLU A 45 3.97 3.19 8.01
C GLU A 45 4.88 2.07 7.47
N VAL A 46 4.32 0.90 7.15
CA VAL A 46 5.09 -0.20 6.53
C VAL A 46 5.62 0.21 5.14
N ALA A 47 4.78 0.78 4.29
CA ALA A 47 5.21 1.25 2.97
C ALA A 47 6.29 2.31 3.08
N LYS A 48 6.12 3.29 3.98
CA LYS A 48 7.09 4.36 4.22
C LYS A 48 8.44 3.83 4.69
N ALA A 49 8.44 2.88 5.63
CA ALA A 49 9.66 2.25 6.12
C ALA A 49 10.41 1.52 4.98
N ASN A 50 9.69 0.79 4.12
CA ASN A 50 10.31 0.08 2.99
C ASN A 50 10.83 1.04 1.91
N ILE A 51 10.11 2.14 1.64
CA ILE A 51 10.58 3.18 0.71
C ILE A 51 11.89 3.79 1.20
N SER A 52 12.00 4.09 2.49
CA SER A 52 13.18 4.72 3.06
C SER A 52 14.45 3.84 3.02
N GLN A 53 14.29 2.54 2.81
CA GLN A 53 15.42 1.61 2.65
C GLN A 53 16.00 1.61 1.22
N SER A 54 15.31 2.20 0.27
CA SER A 54 15.76 2.23 -1.12
C SER A 54 16.56 3.51 -1.42
N PRO A 55 17.64 3.44 -2.19
CA PRO A 55 18.41 4.62 -2.62
C PRO A 55 17.57 5.59 -3.46
N ILE A 56 16.54 5.09 -4.17
CA ILE A 56 15.62 5.91 -4.98
C ILE A 56 14.32 6.23 -4.25
N GLY A 57 14.24 5.98 -2.94
CA GLY A 57 13.03 6.22 -2.15
C GLY A 57 12.54 7.67 -2.15
N ALA A 58 13.46 8.64 -2.32
CA ALA A 58 13.11 10.06 -2.41
C ALA A 58 12.19 10.41 -3.61
N HIS A 59 12.19 9.58 -4.66
CA HIS A 59 11.34 9.73 -5.85
C HIS A 59 9.92 9.15 -5.68
N ILE A 60 9.60 8.61 -4.51
CA ILE A 60 8.32 7.97 -4.23
C ILE A 60 7.52 8.80 -3.25
N LYS A 61 6.27 9.05 -3.59
CA LYS A 61 5.31 9.78 -2.74
C LYS A 61 4.19 8.84 -2.31
N LEU A 62 3.92 8.81 -1.01
CA LEU A 62 2.79 8.10 -0.43
C LEU A 62 1.67 9.07 -0.11
N ASN A 63 0.45 8.67 -0.43
CA ASN A 63 -0.76 9.40 -0.10
C ASN A 63 -1.81 8.46 0.48
N LEU A 64 -2.46 8.90 1.54
CA LEU A 64 -3.59 8.22 2.13
C LEU A 64 -4.86 9.02 1.86
N ARG A 65 -5.85 8.39 1.23
CA ARG A 65 -7.11 9.02 0.85
C ARG A 65 -8.26 8.29 1.51
N TYR A 66 -9.21 9.06 2.06
CA TYR A 66 -10.43 8.53 2.63
C TYR A 66 -11.61 8.90 1.76
N LYS A 67 -12.47 7.93 1.47
CA LYS A 67 -13.75 8.15 0.79
C LYS A 67 -14.86 7.52 1.62
N GLN A 68 -15.90 8.29 1.88
CA GLN A 68 -17.08 7.84 2.59
C GLN A 68 -18.32 8.06 1.73
N SER A 69 -19.20 7.06 1.69
CA SER A 69 -20.55 7.16 1.20
C SER A 69 -21.51 6.66 2.29
N GLN A 70 -22.83 6.78 2.09
CA GLN A 70 -23.83 6.34 3.07
C GLN A 70 -23.65 4.86 3.52
N THR A 71 -23.13 4.01 2.66
CA THR A 71 -23.03 2.55 2.92
C THR A 71 -21.59 2.01 2.90
N LYS A 72 -20.58 2.83 2.55
CA LYS A 72 -19.20 2.37 2.34
C LYS A 72 -18.20 3.37 2.87
N ILE A 73 -17.22 2.83 3.60
CA ILE A 73 -16.01 3.56 4.02
C ILE A 73 -14.83 2.92 3.31
N LYS A 74 -14.00 3.74 2.66
CA LYS A 74 -12.79 3.30 1.97
C LYS A 74 -11.61 4.14 2.45
N ALA A 75 -10.54 3.47 2.85
CA ALA A 75 -9.21 4.05 2.98
C ALA A 75 -8.37 3.50 1.83
N ILE A 76 -7.66 4.37 1.11
CA ILE A 76 -6.92 4.03 -0.10
C ILE A 76 -5.50 4.54 0.09
N LEU A 77 -4.56 3.61 0.23
CA LEU A 77 -3.13 3.90 0.20
C LEU A 77 -2.68 3.93 -1.26
N VAL A 78 -2.07 5.04 -1.66
CA VAL A 78 -1.58 5.26 -3.03
C VAL A 78 -0.10 5.59 -2.96
N ALA A 79 0.71 4.85 -3.70
CA ALA A 79 2.09 5.20 -3.98
C ALA A 79 2.17 5.75 -5.41
N THR A 80 2.93 6.81 -5.60
CA THR A 80 3.28 7.37 -6.91
C THR A 80 4.78 7.56 -6.96
N GLY A 81 5.39 7.23 -8.09
CA GLY A 81 6.82 7.38 -8.31
C GLY A 81 7.10 8.25 -9.53
N ASP A 82 8.24 8.88 -9.55
CA ASP A 82 8.73 9.60 -10.72
C ASP A 82 8.95 8.61 -11.88
N ILE A 83 8.82 9.13 -13.10
CA ILE A 83 9.08 8.38 -14.32
C ILE A 83 10.35 8.98 -14.95
N CYS A 84 11.38 8.16 -15.07
CA CYS A 84 12.57 8.51 -15.83
C CYS A 84 12.33 8.26 -17.31
N ASN A 85 12.59 9.27 -18.13
CA ASN A 85 12.68 9.11 -19.57
C ASN A 85 14.11 8.73 -19.94
N THR A 86 14.27 7.61 -20.61
CA THR A 86 15.56 7.16 -21.15
C THR A 86 15.46 7.11 -22.67
N ASP A 87 16.58 7.04 -23.38
CA ASP A 87 16.61 6.97 -24.84
C ASP A 87 15.81 5.80 -25.42
N TYR A 88 15.44 4.86 -24.59
CA TYR A 88 14.79 3.59 -24.96
C TYR A 88 13.41 3.40 -24.34
N GLY A 89 12.89 4.35 -23.58
CA GLY A 89 11.55 4.31 -23.00
C GLY A 89 11.47 4.86 -21.58
N GLN A 90 10.28 4.78 -21.04
CA GLN A 90 9.98 5.29 -19.70
C GLN A 90 10.18 4.19 -18.66
N VAL A 91 10.81 4.54 -17.55
CA VAL A 91 11.03 3.65 -16.43
C VAL A 91 10.39 4.23 -15.16
N SER A 92 9.53 3.45 -14.51
CA SER A 92 8.88 3.84 -13.27
C SER A 92 9.77 3.53 -12.06
N MET A 93 10.13 4.54 -11.28
CA MET A 93 10.88 4.38 -10.04
C MET A 93 10.11 3.52 -9.02
N LEU A 94 8.78 3.65 -8.98
CA LEU A 94 7.95 2.82 -8.11
C LEU A 94 8.03 1.34 -8.49
N ALA A 95 8.01 1.02 -9.79
CA ALA A 95 8.16 -0.37 -10.23
C ALA A 95 9.54 -0.93 -9.86
N MET A 96 10.59 -0.12 -9.97
CA MET A 96 11.94 -0.55 -9.56
C MET A 96 12.04 -0.90 -8.09
N ILE A 97 11.47 -0.10 -7.19
CA ILE A 97 11.54 -0.42 -5.76
C ILE A 97 10.58 -1.53 -5.34
N GLU A 98 9.49 -1.72 -6.08
CA GLU A 98 8.53 -2.80 -5.80
C GLU A 98 9.07 -4.16 -6.25
N PHE A 99 9.74 -4.22 -7.41
CA PHE A 99 10.16 -5.48 -8.02
C PHE A 99 11.67 -5.67 -8.15
N GLY A 100 12.46 -4.66 -7.85
CA GLY A 100 13.90 -4.68 -8.03
C GLY A 100 14.34 -4.59 -9.49
N SER A 101 15.63 -4.35 -9.72
CA SER A 101 16.24 -4.31 -11.06
C SER A 101 17.68 -4.83 -11.02
N GLY A 102 18.18 -5.34 -12.15
CA GLY A 102 19.55 -5.87 -12.29
C GLY A 102 19.70 -7.31 -11.80
N ILE A 103 20.76 -7.97 -12.28
CA ILE A 103 20.98 -9.42 -12.08
C ILE A 103 21.26 -9.79 -10.61
N HIS A 104 21.89 -8.90 -9.84
CA HIS A 104 22.23 -9.17 -8.44
C HIS A 104 21.00 -9.20 -7.50
N PHE A 105 19.88 -8.69 -7.96
CA PHE A 105 18.64 -8.59 -7.17
C PHE A 105 17.52 -9.44 -7.76
N ASN A 106 17.87 -10.44 -8.56
CA ASN A 106 16.95 -11.34 -9.16
C ASN A 106 17.31 -12.81 -8.84
N PRO A 107 16.32 -13.68 -8.62
CA PRO A 107 14.90 -13.36 -8.75
C PRO A 107 14.45 -12.34 -7.72
N THR A 108 13.47 -11.50 -8.11
CA THR A 108 12.89 -10.54 -7.17
C THR A 108 12.21 -11.27 -6.02
N ASP A 109 12.35 -10.74 -4.81
CA ASP A 109 11.72 -11.30 -3.61
C ASP A 109 10.19 -11.05 -3.58
N ASN A 110 9.66 -10.20 -4.48
CA ASN A 110 8.24 -9.91 -4.54
C ASN A 110 7.48 -11.08 -5.21
N PRO A 111 6.61 -11.82 -4.45
CA PRO A 111 5.88 -12.96 -4.99
C PRO A 111 4.90 -12.60 -6.11
N LYS A 112 4.53 -11.33 -6.24
CA LYS A 112 3.63 -10.81 -7.27
C LYS A 112 4.33 -10.41 -8.57
N ALA A 113 5.66 -10.43 -8.59
CA ALA A 113 6.43 -9.99 -9.76
C ALA A 113 5.99 -10.70 -11.04
N ARG A 114 5.78 -12.01 -10.99
CA ARG A 114 5.34 -12.78 -12.16
C ARG A 114 3.96 -12.39 -12.66
N GLU A 115 3.02 -12.06 -11.75
CA GLU A 115 1.66 -11.62 -12.12
C GLU A 115 1.69 -10.29 -12.88
N PHE A 116 2.68 -9.45 -12.58
CA PHE A 116 2.88 -8.15 -13.23
C PHE A 116 3.88 -8.19 -14.39
N GLY A 117 4.35 -9.39 -14.79
CA GLY A 117 5.32 -9.55 -15.86
C GLY A 117 6.70 -8.96 -15.54
N MET A 118 7.02 -8.83 -14.24
CA MET A 118 8.28 -8.25 -13.78
C MET A 118 9.32 -9.32 -13.47
N GLY A 119 10.58 -9.00 -13.72
CA GLY A 119 11.71 -9.88 -13.52
C GLY A 119 12.96 -9.29 -14.20
N ILE A 120 14.03 -10.06 -14.33
CA ILE A 120 15.25 -9.60 -15.02
C ILE A 120 14.91 -9.25 -16.48
N GLY A 121 15.39 -8.08 -16.93
CA GLY A 121 15.24 -7.65 -18.32
C GLY A 121 13.84 -7.22 -18.72
N THR A 122 12.89 -7.09 -17.78
CA THR A 122 11.50 -6.67 -18.07
C THR A 122 11.32 -5.16 -18.12
N PHE A 123 12.19 -4.40 -17.48
CA PHE A 123 12.16 -2.94 -17.61
C PHE A 123 12.74 -2.53 -18.97
N PRO A 124 12.15 -1.53 -19.63
CA PRO A 124 12.72 -0.96 -20.85
C PRO A 124 14.19 -0.58 -20.62
N ASN A 125 15.05 -0.94 -21.56
CA ASN A 125 16.49 -0.58 -21.60
C ASN A 125 17.40 -1.15 -20.53
N GLN A 126 17.04 -2.23 -19.94
CA GLN A 126 17.97 -3.02 -19.15
C GLN A 126 19.00 -3.74 -20.03
N THR A 127 19.72 -3.00 -20.89
CA THR A 127 20.82 -3.56 -21.71
C THR A 127 21.90 -4.19 -20.85
N HIS A 128 22.08 -3.66 -19.63
CA HIS A 128 23.06 -4.14 -18.66
C HIS A 128 22.44 -5.02 -17.54
N ALA A 129 21.17 -5.43 -17.68
CA ALA A 129 20.47 -6.21 -16.65
C ALA A 129 21.16 -7.54 -16.32
N PHE A 130 21.91 -8.11 -17.29
CA PHE A 130 22.63 -9.38 -17.15
C PHE A 130 24.14 -9.21 -16.94
N ASP A 131 24.61 -7.97 -16.80
CA ASP A 131 26.02 -7.69 -16.56
C ASP A 131 26.36 -7.93 -15.08
N THR A 132 27.24 -8.90 -14.83
CA THR A 132 27.67 -9.27 -13.47
C THR A 132 28.54 -8.21 -12.83
N ASN A 133 29.17 -7.36 -13.63
CA ASN A 133 30.04 -6.27 -13.15
C ASN A 133 29.27 -4.97 -12.90
N GLY A 134 27.95 -4.98 -13.15
CA GLY A 134 27.14 -3.78 -13.08
C GLY A 134 27.39 -2.84 -14.25
N TRP A 135 26.91 -1.63 -14.14
CA TRP A 135 27.06 -0.60 -15.18
C TRP A 135 27.31 0.77 -14.58
N TYR A 136 27.83 1.68 -15.40
CA TYR A 136 27.99 3.07 -15.04
C TYR A 136 26.91 3.91 -15.67
N TYR A 137 26.40 4.88 -14.91
CA TYR A 137 25.48 5.89 -15.39
C TYR A 137 25.95 7.27 -14.91
N MET A 138 25.59 8.30 -15.63
CA MET A 138 25.87 9.69 -15.30
C MET A 138 24.61 10.33 -14.74
N ASP A 139 24.73 11.01 -13.62
CA ASP A 139 23.63 11.77 -13.04
C ASP A 139 23.43 13.14 -13.69
N ASP A 140 22.40 13.87 -13.28
CA ASP A 140 22.10 15.20 -13.83
C ASP A 140 23.17 16.26 -13.51
N SER A 141 24.06 15.98 -12.54
CA SER A 141 25.21 16.84 -12.23
C SER A 141 26.44 16.55 -13.09
N GLY A 142 26.40 15.50 -13.89
CA GLY A 142 27.51 15.03 -14.72
C GLY A 142 28.49 14.12 -13.98
N GLU A 143 28.13 13.61 -12.80
CA GLU A 143 28.97 12.69 -12.04
C GLU A 143 28.66 11.22 -12.42
N TRP A 144 29.73 10.42 -12.54
CA TRP A 144 29.63 9.00 -12.88
C TRP A 144 29.40 8.14 -11.63
N HIS A 145 28.36 7.31 -11.69
CA HIS A 145 28.01 6.36 -10.65
C HIS A 145 28.04 4.92 -11.17
N HIS A 146 28.50 4.00 -10.31
CA HIS A 146 28.45 2.58 -10.59
C HIS A 146 27.22 1.95 -9.95
N SER A 147 26.47 1.14 -10.69
CA SER A 147 25.26 0.48 -10.23
C SER A 147 25.29 -1.02 -10.49
N TYR A 148 24.78 -1.78 -9.55
CA TYR A 148 24.48 -3.22 -9.69
C TYR A 148 22.96 -3.47 -9.81
N GLY A 149 22.18 -2.44 -9.92
CA GLY A 149 20.71 -2.49 -9.87
C GLY A 149 20.13 -2.04 -8.55
N ILE A 150 18.84 -2.25 -8.38
CA ILE A 150 18.07 -1.82 -7.20
C ILE A 150 17.41 -3.02 -6.57
N LYS A 151 17.67 -3.23 -5.28
CA LYS A 151 17.00 -4.29 -4.51
C LYS A 151 15.52 -3.96 -4.33
N ALA A 152 14.64 -4.96 -4.52
CA ALA A 152 13.22 -4.82 -4.22
C ALA A 152 13.01 -4.60 -2.72
N THR A 153 12.44 -3.46 -2.32
CA THR A 153 12.01 -3.19 -0.95
C THR A 153 10.51 -3.47 -0.74
N MET A 154 9.79 -3.71 -1.83
CA MET A 154 8.38 -4.17 -1.86
C MET A 154 7.43 -3.35 -0.99
N PRO A 155 7.38 -2.02 -1.10
CA PRO A 155 6.62 -1.18 -0.18
C PRO A 155 5.12 -1.49 -0.19
N MET A 156 4.52 -1.65 -1.37
CA MET A 156 3.07 -1.85 -1.48
C MET A 156 2.68 -3.30 -1.19
N TYR A 157 3.49 -4.26 -1.61
CA TYR A 157 3.28 -5.67 -1.27
C TYR A 157 3.35 -5.88 0.24
N SER A 158 4.39 -5.38 0.90
CA SER A 158 4.59 -5.52 2.34
C SER A 158 3.48 -4.83 3.14
N ALA A 159 3.08 -3.62 2.73
CA ALA A 159 1.97 -2.91 3.34
C ALA A 159 0.66 -3.71 3.25
N SER A 160 0.34 -4.24 2.08
CA SER A 160 -0.85 -5.06 1.85
C SER A 160 -0.82 -6.33 2.72
N HIS A 161 0.31 -7.01 2.76
CA HIS A 161 0.49 -8.22 3.55
C HIS A 161 0.30 -7.96 5.05
N GLU A 162 0.92 -6.91 5.60
CA GLU A 162 0.77 -6.56 7.02
C GLU A 162 -0.65 -6.09 7.36
N MET A 163 -1.31 -5.35 6.49
CA MET A 163 -2.73 -5.01 6.68
C MET A 163 -3.60 -6.28 6.78
N ILE A 164 -3.45 -7.22 5.84
CA ILE A 164 -4.22 -8.48 5.83
C ILE A 164 -3.97 -9.29 7.10
N LYS A 165 -2.71 -9.43 7.51
CA LYS A 165 -2.32 -10.17 8.72
C LYS A 165 -2.96 -9.59 9.98
N ASN A 166 -3.12 -8.28 10.06
CA ASN A 166 -3.61 -7.57 11.24
C ASN A 166 -5.13 -7.28 11.24
N ILE A 167 -5.87 -7.64 10.19
CA ILE A 167 -7.34 -7.40 10.10
C ILE A 167 -8.06 -7.91 11.36
N ARG A 168 -7.80 -9.15 11.76
CA ARG A 168 -8.52 -9.78 12.89
C ARG A 168 -8.19 -9.14 14.25
N SER A 169 -6.92 -8.79 14.48
CA SER A 169 -6.49 -8.17 15.74
C SER A 169 -7.07 -6.77 15.89
N ILE A 170 -6.99 -5.96 14.84
CA ILE A 170 -7.53 -4.60 14.84
C ILE A 170 -9.07 -4.62 14.91
N ALA A 171 -9.73 -5.56 14.21
CA ALA A 171 -11.16 -5.71 14.33
C ALA A 171 -11.60 -6.06 15.76
N ARG A 172 -10.91 -6.99 16.43
CA ARG A 172 -11.19 -7.32 17.83
C ARG A 172 -10.99 -6.15 18.78
N GLU A 173 -9.99 -5.32 18.52
CA GLU A 173 -9.74 -4.12 19.33
C GLU A 173 -10.85 -3.09 19.18
N VAL A 174 -11.28 -2.81 17.95
CA VAL A 174 -12.22 -1.73 17.64
C VAL A 174 -13.68 -2.11 17.92
N PHE A 175 -14.06 -3.36 17.68
CA PHE A 175 -15.46 -3.81 17.78
C PHE A 175 -15.80 -4.52 19.10
N LYS A 176 -14.90 -4.47 20.06
CA LYS A 176 -15.20 -4.89 21.44
C LYS A 176 -16.38 -4.15 22.04
#